data_71154e276af07aa3e1f164301676d9ab
#
_entry.id   71154e276af07aa3e1f164301676d9ab
#
_cell.length_a   1.000
_cell.length_b   1.000
_cell.length_c   1.000
_cell.angle_alpha   90.00
_cell.angle_beta   90.00
_cell.angle_gamma   90.00
#
_symmetry.space_group_name_H-M   'P 1'
#
loop_
_entity.id
_entity.type
_entity.pdbx_description
1 polymer ?
#
loop_
_entity_poly.entity_id
_entity_poly.type
_entity_poly.pdbx_seq_one_letter_code
_entity_poly.pdbx_strand_id
1 'polypeptide(L)'
;MPEPRTASASPPTAVVALPADVWRAHARAHRERIARRTDPLVALRMRGEKHPVQDFLFGYYTHSPAALQRWHPGPGVLLADDDGAAARAEAAELGTTPRGEWKHYRRVEAGEVAGAVVDGRPVGGWLVDVAAVLADRASGVAFTRDLLARTAERAPRLGCFGLHEWAMAYRSDVHGVRHSQLPLRLGAEGTDAVVEGSRIRCTHFDAFRFFAPEARDRNEGDDGVLPTRAGMREMEQPGCLHAGMDLYLSLIHI
;
A
#
# COMPACT_ATOMS: atom_id res chain seq x y z
N MET A 1 36.13 2.88 -7.16
CA MET A 1 34.70 3.29 -7.09
C MET A 1 34.05 2.95 -8.41
N PRO A 2 33.06 2.02 -8.47
CA PRO A 2 32.37 1.78 -9.74
C PRO A 2 31.42 2.94 -10.00
N GLU A 3 31.44 3.45 -11.22
CA GLU A 3 30.54 4.50 -11.70
C GLU A 3 29.06 4.07 -11.57
N PRO A 4 28.14 5.00 -11.27
CA PRO A 4 26.71 4.67 -11.24
C PRO A 4 26.27 4.29 -12.66
N ARG A 5 25.77 3.05 -12.82
CA ARG A 5 25.14 2.61 -14.05
C ARG A 5 23.97 3.53 -14.34
N THR A 6 24.09 4.37 -15.34
CA THR A 6 22.99 5.12 -15.92
C THR A 6 21.90 4.14 -16.30
N ALA A 7 20.77 4.21 -15.59
CA ALA A 7 19.58 3.44 -15.95
C ALA A 7 19.18 3.87 -17.39
N SER A 8 19.34 2.95 -18.33
CA SER A 8 18.79 3.10 -19.67
C SER A 8 17.30 3.39 -19.53
N ALA A 9 16.87 4.57 -19.94
CA ALA A 9 15.46 4.88 -20.00
C ALA A 9 14.80 3.87 -20.95
N SER A 10 13.97 3.00 -20.42
CA SER A 10 13.12 2.14 -21.23
C SER A 10 12.35 3.04 -22.21
N PRO A 11 12.13 2.63 -23.48
CA PRO A 11 11.36 3.42 -24.43
C PRO A 11 9.98 3.71 -23.82
N PRO A 12 9.38 4.87 -24.11
CA PRO A 12 8.07 5.21 -23.58
C PRO A 12 7.11 4.07 -23.91
N THR A 13 6.54 3.47 -22.89
CA THR A 13 5.52 2.43 -23.04
C THR A 13 4.40 3.01 -23.90
N ALA A 14 4.08 2.36 -25.03
CA ALA A 14 3.02 2.81 -25.92
C ALA A 14 1.73 3.01 -25.09
N VAL A 15 1.10 4.17 -25.25
CA VAL A 15 -0.16 4.46 -24.56
C VAL A 15 -1.26 3.59 -25.14
N VAL A 16 -2.02 2.94 -24.25
CA VAL A 16 -3.20 2.15 -24.62
C VAL A 16 -4.45 2.95 -24.23
N ALA A 17 -5.33 3.21 -25.19
CA ALA A 17 -6.61 3.86 -24.90
C ALA A 17 -7.68 2.80 -24.55
N LEU A 18 -8.38 3.02 -23.45
CA LEU A 18 -9.54 2.23 -23.07
C LEU A 18 -10.82 3.00 -23.42
N PRO A 19 -11.75 2.40 -24.19
CA PRO A 19 -13.08 2.97 -24.43
C PRO A 19 -13.82 3.32 -23.15
N ALA A 20 -14.72 4.29 -23.18
CA ALA A 20 -15.42 4.81 -22.00
C ALA A 20 -16.26 3.75 -21.28
N ASP A 21 -16.94 2.88 -22.00
CA ASP A 21 -17.71 1.76 -21.45
C ASP A 21 -16.80 0.71 -20.76
N VAL A 22 -15.64 0.43 -21.36
CA VAL A 22 -14.67 -0.54 -20.85
C VAL A 22 -14.04 -0.05 -19.55
N TRP A 23 -13.46 1.16 -19.53
CA TRP A 23 -12.80 1.62 -18.30
C TRP A 23 -13.80 1.88 -17.16
N ARG A 24 -15.02 2.34 -17.46
CA ARG A 24 -16.08 2.46 -16.46
C ARG A 24 -16.52 1.10 -15.91
N ALA A 25 -16.55 0.06 -16.75
CA ALA A 25 -16.80 -1.30 -16.28
C ALA A 25 -15.70 -1.78 -15.31
N HIS A 26 -14.41 -1.51 -15.63
CA HIS A 26 -13.31 -1.79 -14.71
C HIS A 26 -13.43 -1.02 -13.38
N ALA A 27 -13.78 0.25 -13.43
CA ALA A 27 -13.97 1.08 -12.24
C ALA A 27 -15.10 0.53 -11.35
N ARG A 28 -16.27 0.17 -11.94
CA ARG A 28 -17.38 -0.47 -11.20
C ARG A 28 -16.98 -1.79 -10.58
N ALA A 29 -16.36 -2.68 -11.36
CA ALA A 29 -15.93 -3.99 -10.87
C ALA A 29 -14.90 -3.87 -9.72
N HIS A 30 -13.99 -2.90 -9.80
CA HIS A 30 -13.07 -2.60 -8.70
C HIS A 30 -13.82 -2.13 -7.45
N ARG A 31 -14.68 -1.13 -7.61
CA ARG A 31 -15.51 -0.61 -6.52
C ARG A 31 -16.29 -1.72 -5.81
N GLU A 32 -16.98 -2.56 -6.55
CA GLU A 32 -17.76 -3.67 -5.99
C GLU A 32 -16.89 -4.66 -5.21
N ARG A 33 -15.69 -4.98 -5.71
CA ARG A 33 -14.75 -5.84 -4.97
C ARG A 33 -14.33 -5.24 -3.65
N ILE A 34 -14.00 -3.94 -3.64
CA ILE A 34 -13.56 -3.24 -2.44
C ILE A 34 -14.74 -3.00 -1.49
N ALA A 35 -15.89 -2.58 -2.00
CA ALA A 35 -17.10 -2.34 -1.21
C ALA A 35 -17.49 -3.56 -0.36
N ARG A 36 -17.42 -4.77 -0.92
CA ARG A 36 -17.66 -6.00 -0.15
C ARG A 36 -16.79 -6.13 1.12
N ARG A 37 -15.63 -5.48 1.13
CA ARG A 37 -14.68 -5.48 2.28
C ARG A 37 -14.85 -4.27 3.17
N THR A 38 -15.23 -3.12 2.64
CA THR A 38 -15.25 -1.84 3.34
C THR A 38 -16.64 -1.44 3.83
N ASP A 39 -17.72 -1.77 3.12
CA ASP A 39 -19.07 -1.35 3.47
C ASP A 39 -19.55 -1.92 4.82
N PRO A 40 -19.25 -3.16 5.21
CA PRO A 40 -19.58 -3.65 6.55
C PRO A 40 -18.97 -2.78 7.65
N LEU A 41 -17.72 -2.33 7.47
CA LEU A 41 -17.05 -1.45 8.42
C LEU A 41 -17.66 -0.04 8.45
N VAL A 42 -17.97 0.51 7.26
CA VAL A 42 -18.65 1.81 7.16
C VAL A 42 -20.00 1.77 7.87
N ALA A 43 -20.77 0.67 7.68
CA ALA A 43 -22.04 0.47 8.34
C ALA A 43 -21.92 0.38 9.88
N LEU A 44 -20.89 -0.29 10.42
CA LEU A 44 -20.61 -0.30 11.85
C LEU A 44 -20.32 1.11 12.38
N ARG A 45 -19.46 1.85 11.70
CA ARG A 45 -19.13 3.24 12.07
C ARG A 45 -20.33 4.17 12.06
N MET A 46 -21.23 4.03 11.08
CA MET A 46 -22.47 4.82 11.02
C MET A 46 -23.40 4.55 12.21
N ARG A 47 -23.33 3.36 12.81
CA ARG A 47 -24.07 3.01 14.04
C ARG A 47 -23.32 3.36 15.34
N GLY A 48 -22.12 3.96 15.23
CA GLY A 48 -21.25 4.22 16.40
C GLY A 48 -20.57 2.97 16.98
N GLU A 49 -20.63 1.85 16.26
CA GLU A 49 -20.00 0.58 16.65
C GLU A 49 -18.55 0.53 16.19
N LYS A 50 -17.70 -0.16 16.97
CA LYS A 50 -16.28 -0.36 16.63
C LYS A 50 -16.03 -1.81 16.25
N HIS A 51 -15.17 -2.00 15.24
CA HIS A 51 -14.67 -3.33 14.88
C HIS A 51 -13.26 -3.51 15.48
N PRO A 52 -13.03 -4.55 16.31
CA PRO A 52 -11.79 -4.67 17.09
C PRO A 52 -10.50 -4.76 16.26
N VAL A 53 -10.60 -5.24 15.02
CA VAL A 53 -9.45 -5.40 14.11
C VAL A 53 -9.46 -4.36 13.00
N GLN A 54 -10.58 -4.20 12.30
CA GLN A 54 -10.62 -3.37 11.07
C GLN A 54 -10.53 -1.89 11.36
N ASP A 55 -11.02 -1.40 12.50
CA ASP A 55 -10.88 0.02 12.86
C ASP A 55 -9.42 0.44 13.04
N PHE A 56 -8.58 -0.48 13.51
CA PHE A 56 -7.14 -0.25 13.58
C PHE A 56 -6.53 -0.06 12.19
N LEU A 57 -6.85 -0.95 11.23
CA LEU A 57 -6.32 -0.88 9.87
C LEU A 57 -6.62 0.48 9.21
N PHE A 58 -7.84 0.97 9.35
CA PHE A 58 -8.25 2.26 8.78
C PHE A 58 -7.92 3.49 9.66
N GLY A 59 -7.48 3.27 10.89
CA GLY A 59 -6.95 4.32 11.77
C GLY A 59 -5.45 4.49 11.62
N TYR A 60 -4.73 3.38 11.44
CA TYR A 60 -3.28 3.37 11.30
C TYR A 60 -2.82 3.70 9.88
N TYR A 61 -3.47 3.09 8.88
CA TYR A 61 -3.21 3.39 7.46
C TYR A 61 -4.18 4.46 6.99
N THR A 62 -3.67 5.56 6.47
CA THR A 62 -4.43 6.78 6.12
C THR A 62 -5.32 6.64 4.87
N HIS A 63 -5.64 5.41 4.47
CA HIS A 63 -6.48 5.14 3.31
C HIS A 63 -7.93 4.93 3.74
N SER A 64 -8.78 5.91 3.40
CA SER A 64 -10.21 5.78 3.65
C SER A 64 -10.85 4.69 2.76
N PRO A 65 -11.94 4.04 3.21
CA PRO A 65 -12.71 3.14 2.36
C PRO A 65 -13.07 3.73 1.00
N ALA A 66 -13.46 5.01 0.97
CA ALA A 66 -13.79 5.71 -0.27
C ALA A 66 -12.58 5.87 -1.20
N ALA A 67 -11.38 6.12 -0.66
CA ALA A 67 -10.17 6.20 -1.47
C ALA A 67 -9.80 4.85 -2.09
N LEU A 68 -9.95 3.76 -1.33
CA LEU A 68 -9.70 2.40 -1.81
C LEU A 68 -10.68 1.96 -2.91
N GLN A 69 -11.90 2.50 -2.93
CA GLN A 69 -12.91 2.21 -3.95
C GLN A 69 -12.63 2.91 -5.30
N ARG A 70 -11.68 3.83 -5.35
CA ARG A 70 -11.28 4.48 -6.59
C ARG A 70 -10.38 3.56 -7.41
N TRP A 71 -10.72 3.38 -8.67
CA TRP A 71 -9.91 2.60 -9.59
C TRP A 71 -8.94 3.49 -10.36
N HIS A 72 -7.69 3.07 -10.46
CA HIS A 72 -6.66 3.72 -11.25
C HIS A 72 -6.10 2.73 -12.27
N PRO A 73 -5.99 3.12 -13.55
CA PRO A 73 -5.47 2.22 -14.59
C PRO A 73 -3.96 2.05 -14.54
N GLY A 74 -3.26 2.94 -13.83
CA GLY A 74 -1.81 3.04 -13.88
C GLY A 74 -1.28 3.91 -15.02
N PRO A 75 0.04 4.10 -15.10
CA PRO A 75 0.69 4.89 -16.16
C PRO A 75 0.55 4.22 -17.52
N GLY A 76 0.50 5.03 -18.59
CA GLY A 76 0.43 4.54 -19.97
C GLY A 76 -0.97 4.10 -20.43
N VAL A 77 -2.01 4.31 -19.63
CA VAL A 77 -3.40 4.01 -20.01
C VAL A 77 -4.21 5.29 -20.09
N LEU A 78 -4.69 5.61 -21.29
CA LEU A 78 -5.63 6.70 -21.54
C LEU A 78 -7.07 6.20 -21.33
N LEU A 79 -7.84 6.89 -20.53
CA LEU A 79 -9.27 6.68 -20.34
C LEU A 79 -10.02 7.58 -21.33
N ALA A 80 -10.51 7.00 -22.44
CA ALA A 80 -11.17 7.76 -23.50
C ALA A 80 -12.43 8.48 -22.97
N ASP A 81 -12.48 9.80 -23.17
CA ASP A 81 -13.55 10.66 -22.67
C ASP A 81 -13.45 12.05 -23.35
N ASP A 82 -13.79 12.12 -24.63
CA ASP A 82 -13.57 13.31 -25.46
C ASP A 82 -14.30 14.56 -24.95
N ASP A 83 -15.47 14.40 -24.35
CA ASP A 83 -16.30 15.49 -23.83
C ASP A 83 -16.36 15.58 -22.30
N GLY A 84 -15.67 14.67 -21.60
CA GLY A 84 -15.70 14.58 -20.14
C GLY A 84 -16.98 13.95 -19.54
N ALA A 85 -17.88 13.45 -20.38
CA ALA A 85 -19.16 12.90 -19.92
C ALA A 85 -18.99 11.62 -19.11
N ALA A 86 -18.05 10.76 -19.53
CA ALA A 86 -17.77 9.51 -18.84
C ALA A 86 -17.20 9.72 -17.43
N ALA A 87 -16.29 10.68 -17.26
CA ALA A 87 -15.74 11.05 -15.96
C ALA A 87 -16.79 11.68 -15.04
N ARG A 88 -17.68 12.53 -15.59
CA ARG A 88 -18.81 13.09 -14.80
C ARG A 88 -19.79 12.00 -14.36
N ALA A 89 -20.11 11.05 -15.23
CA ALA A 89 -20.98 9.94 -14.91
C ALA A 89 -20.36 9.02 -13.84
N GLU A 90 -19.07 8.72 -13.93
CA GLU A 90 -18.35 7.98 -12.88
C GLU A 90 -18.41 8.74 -11.55
N ALA A 91 -18.14 10.03 -11.55
CA ALA A 91 -18.17 10.86 -10.35
C ALA A 91 -19.54 10.85 -9.65
N ALA A 92 -20.61 10.93 -10.44
CA ALA A 92 -21.98 10.83 -9.93
C ALA A 92 -22.30 9.45 -9.33
N GLU A 93 -21.87 8.37 -9.98
CA GLU A 93 -22.02 6.99 -9.48
C GLU A 93 -21.25 6.74 -8.17
N LEU A 94 -20.07 7.36 -8.03
CA LEU A 94 -19.18 7.18 -6.88
C LEU A 94 -19.44 8.17 -5.74
N GLY A 95 -20.23 9.23 -5.97
CA GLY A 95 -20.34 10.34 -5.03
C GLY A 95 -19.02 11.05 -4.77
N THR A 96 -18.20 11.24 -5.82
CA THR A 96 -16.86 11.84 -5.76
C THR A 96 -16.71 12.93 -6.81
N THR A 97 -15.52 13.54 -6.90
CA THR A 97 -15.19 14.51 -7.93
C THR A 97 -14.80 13.83 -9.24
N PRO A 98 -14.99 14.49 -10.40
CA PRO A 98 -14.53 13.98 -11.70
C PRO A 98 -13.01 13.77 -11.74
N ARG A 99 -12.55 12.87 -12.61
CA ARG A 99 -11.12 12.52 -12.74
C ARG A 99 -10.20 13.71 -13.03
N GLY A 100 -10.69 14.75 -13.67
CA GLY A 100 -9.93 15.98 -13.90
C GLY A 100 -9.53 16.73 -12.64
N GLU A 101 -10.20 16.47 -11.51
CA GLU A 101 -9.86 17.01 -10.18
C GLU A 101 -9.01 16.04 -9.36
N TRP A 102 -8.75 14.83 -9.84
CA TRP A 102 -7.90 13.89 -9.14
C TRP A 102 -6.43 14.26 -9.30
N LYS A 103 -5.71 14.23 -8.21
CA LYS A 103 -4.28 14.53 -8.20
C LYS A 103 -3.54 13.66 -9.23
N HIS A 104 -2.63 14.27 -9.98
CA HIS A 104 -1.80 13.62 -11.00
C HIS A 104 -2.57 13.04 -12.20
N TYR A 105 -3.79 13.51 -12.47
CA TYR A 105 -4.44 13.30 -13.76
C TYR A 105 -4.34 14.56 -14.64
N ARG A 106 -4.16 14.36 -15.92
CA ARG A 106 -4.24 15.44 -16.90
C ARG A 106 -5.18 15.07 -18.03
N ARG A 107 -5.79 16.07 -18.62
CA ARG A 107 -6.54 15.92 -19.86
C ARG A 107 -5.58 15.81 -21.04
N VAL A 108 -5.98 15.04 -22.04
CA VAL A 108 -5.30 14.85 -23.32
C VAL A 108 -6.32 15.06 -24.42
N GLU A 109 -5.98 15.85 -25.42
CA GLU A 109 -6.83 16.05 -26.58
C GLU A 109 -6.62 14.94 -27.64
N ALA A 110 -7.62 14.71 -28.48
CA ALA A 110 -7.54 13.69 -29.53
C ALA A 110 -6.35 13.97 -30.48
N GLY A 111 -5.50 12.96 -30.66
CA GLY A 111 -4.29 13.06 -31.47
C GLY A 111 -3.05 13.62 -30.77
N GLU A 112 -3.17 14.12 -29.53
CA GLU A 112 -2.03 14.63 -28.74
C GLU A 112 -1.04 13.52 -28.35
N VAL A 113 -1.54 12.31 -28.08
CA VAL A 113 -0.73 11.19 -27.64
C VAL A 113 -0.72 10.08 -28.69
N ALA A 114 0.46 9.73 -29.15
CA ALA A 114 0.63 8.65 -30.12
C ALA A 114 0.14 7.30 -29.52
N GLY A 115 -0.64 6.56 -30.30
CA GLY A 115 -1.21 5.28 -29.89
C GLY A 115 -2.53 5.38 -29.10
N ALA A 116 -2.99 6.57 -28.74
CA ALA A 116 -4.30 6.79 -28.11
C ALA A 116 -5.43 6.68 -29.15
N VAL A 117 -5.79 5.46 -29.50
CA VAL A 117 -6.76 5.16 -30.58
C VAL A 117 -7.82 4.20 -30.05
N VAL A 118 -9.10 4.48 -30.38
CA VAL A 118 -10.24 3.59 -30.16
C VAL A 118 -10.95 3.42 -31.49
N ASP A 119 -11.22 2.20 -31.93
CA ASP A 119 -11.85 1.87 -33.21
C ASP A 119 -11.21 2.57 -34.42
N GLY A 120 -9.88 2.65 -34.44
CA GLY A 120 -9.11 3.27 -35.48
C GLY A 120 -9.13 4.81 -35.51
N ARG A 121 -9.71 5.46 -34.51
CA ARG A 121 -9.78 6.93 -34.40
C ARG A 121 -8.98 7.43 -33.18
N PRO A 122 -8.18 8.50 -33.35
CA PRO A 122 -7.57 9.17 -32.23
C PRO A 122 -8.63 9.65 -31.24
N VAL A 123 -8.39 9.45 -29.94
CA VAL A 123 -9.29 9.88 -28.86
C VAL A 123 -8.57 10.74 -27.84
N GLY A 124 -9.29 11.65 -27.23
CA GLY A 124 -8.89 12.39 -26.04
C GLY A 124 -9.41 11.74 -24.74
N GLY A 125 -9.01 12.29 -23.61
CA GLY A 125 -9.47 11.76 -22.33
C GLY A 125 -8.54 12.05 -21.16
N TRP A 126 -8.46 11.13 -20.21
CA TRP A 126 -7.74 11.29 -18.95
C TRP A 126 -6.56 10.33 -18.87
N LEU A 127 -5.40 10.87 -18.56
CA LEU A 127 -4.14 10.14 -18.42
C LEU A 127 -3.48 10.49 -17.11
N VAL A 128 -2.83 9.51 -16.48
CA VAL A 128 -1.95 9.79 -15.33
C VAL A 128 -0.75 10.60 -15.79
N ASP A 129 -0.55 11.76 -15.20
CA ASP A 129 0.61 12.62 -15.45
C ASP A 129 1.82 12.07 -14.70
N VAL A 130 2.58 11.22 -15.35
CA VAL A 130 3.79 10.60 -14.80
C VAL A 130 4.83 11.65 -14.40
N ALA A 131 4.94 12.74 -15.15
CA ALA A 131 5.89 13.80 -14.83
C ALA A 131 5.51 14.49 -13.51
N ALA A 132 4.23 14.80 -13.32
CA ALA A 132 3.72 15.36 -12.06
C ALA A 132 3.88 14.40 -10.88
N VAL A 133 3.62 13.08 -11.10
CA VAL A 133 3.87 12.04 -10.06
C VAL A 133 5.35 12.03 -9.66
N LEU A 134 6.25 12.01 -10.63
CA LEU A 134 7.69 11.96 -10.36
C LEU A 134 8.21 13.26 -9.72
N ALA A 135 7.69 14.42 -10.13
CA ALA A 135 8.04 15.69 -9.51
C ALA A 135 7.67 15.71 -8.02
N ASP A 136 6.55 15.09 -7.66
CA ASP A 136 6.05 15.03 -6.28
C ASP A 136 6.70 13.90 -5.46
N ARG A 137 6.97 12.74 -6.05
CA ARG A 137 7.24 11.49 -5.32
C ARG A 137 8.43 10.66 -5.82
N ALA A 138 9.31 11.19 -6.67
CA ALA A 138 10.38 10.41 -7.29
C ALA A 138 11.23 9.62 -6.29
N SER A 139 11.62 10.26 -5.17
CA SER A 139 12.43 9.60 -4.13
C SER A 139 11.70 8.45 -3.45
N GLY A 140 10.40 8.64 -3.15
CA GLY A 140 9.55 7.59 -2.56
C GLY A 140 9.35 6.41 -3.50
N VAL A 141 9.05 6.69 -4.78
CA VAL A 141 8.91 5.65 -5.82
C VAL A 141 10.21 4.86 -6.01
N ALA A 142 11.34 5.57 -6.09
CA ALA A 142 12.66 4.94 -6.22
C ALA A 142 13.00 4.08 -4.99
N PHE A 143 12.75 4.59 -3.77
CA PHE A 143 12.94 3.83 -2.54
C PHE A 143 12.10 2.56 -2.51
N THR A 144 10.79 2.68 -2.78
CA THR A 144 9.86 1.55 -2.77
C THR A 144 10.24 0.49 -3.80
N ARG A 145 10.58 0.92 -5.04
CA ARG A 145 11.03 0.00 -6.09
C ARG A 145 12.30 -0.77 -5.67
N ASP A 146 13.28 -0.09 -5.11
CA ASP A 146 14.52 -0.71 -4.65
C ASP A 146 14.27 -1.66 -3.47
N LEU A 147 13.44 -1.26 -2.50
CA LEU A 147 13.02 -2.09 -1.38
C LEU A 147 12.37 -3.40 -1.85
N LEU A 148 11.37 -3.31 -2.71
CA LEU A 148 10.63 -4.48 -3.20
C LEU A 148 11.52 -5.41 -4.06
N ALA A 149 12.38 -4.86 -4.92
CA ALA A 149 13.31 -5.63 -5.73
C ALA A 149 14.28 -6.42 -4.84
N ARG A 150 14.91 -5.76 -3.88
CA ARG A 150 15.84 -6.39 -2.93
C ARG A 150 15.15 -7.43 -2.04
N THR A 151 13.91 -7.14 -1.61
CA THR A 151 13.12 -8.09 -0.82
C THR A 151 12.84 -9.36 -1.62
N ALA A 152 12.46 -9.22 -2.90
CA ALA A 152 12.17 -10.36 -3.77
C ALA A 152 13.39 -11.24 -4.08
N GLU A 153 14.59 -10.66 -4.12
CA GLU A 153 15.85 -11.37 -4.40
C GLU A 153 16.39 -12.16 -3.20
N ARG A 154 15.90 -11.90 -1.98
CA ARG A 154 16.42 -12.55 -0.77
C ARG A 154 15.77 -13.90 -0.52
N ALA A 155 16.55 -14.79 0.10
CA ALA A 155 16.01 -16.03 0.63
C ALA A 155 15.03 -15.75 1.79
N PRO A 156 13.88 -16.45 1.84
CA PRO A 156 12.92 -16.27 2.92
C PRO A 156 13.45 -16.76 4.26
N ARG A 157 13.24 -16.00 5.30
CA ARG A 157 13.55 -16.36 6.69
C ARG A 157 12.25 -16.52 7.47
N LEU A 158 11.92 -17.74 7.84
CA LEU A 158 10.64 -18.08 8.47
C LEU A 158 10.69 -18.15 9.99
N GLY A 159 11.83 -17.78 10.62
CA GLY A 159 12.04 -17.95 12.07
C GLY A 159 11.29 -16.96 12.98
N CYS A 160 10.59 -15.96 12.44
CA CYS A 160 9.88 -14.99 13.26
C CYS A 160 8.58 -15.55 13.85
N PHE A 161 7.82 -16.38 13.12
CA PHE A 161 6.53 -16.99 13.55
C PHE A 161 5.53 -16.01 14.18
N GLY A 162 5.59 -14.71 13.85
CA GLY A 162 4.75 -13.70 14.47
C GLY A 162 5.17 -13.29 15.89
N LEU A 163 6.31 -13.71 16.40
CA LEU A 163 6.81 -13.36 17.75
C LEU A 163 6.99 -11.85 17.95
N HIS A 164 7.12 -11.09 16.87
CA HIS A 164 7.12 -9.63 16.94
C HIS A 164 5.82 -9.06 17.53
N GLU A 165 4.66 -9.68 17.31
CA GLU A 165 3.40 -9.27 17.95
C GLU A 165 3.42 -9.46 19.45
N TRP A 166 4.00 -10.57 19.93
CA TRP A 166 4.19 -10.84 21.35
C TRP A 166 5.17 -9.85 21.98
N ALA A 167 6.25 -9.53 21.27
CA ALA A 167 7.24 -8.55 21.73
C ALA A 167 6.66 -7.13 21.86
N MET A 168 5.64 -6.77 21.07
CA MET A 168 4.91 -5.50 21.21
C MET A 168 4.05 -5.44 22.49
N ALA A 169 3.60 -6.61 22.99
CA ALA A 169 2.77 -6.74 24.17
C ALA A 169 3.55 -7.20 25.42
N TYR A 170 4.87 -7.31 25.33
CA TYR A 170 5.73 -7.69 26.43
C TYR A 170 5.64 -6.66 27.56
N ARG A 171 5.54 -7.14 28.81
CA ARG A 171 5.33 -6.32 30.02
C ARG A 171 4.14 -5.35 29.87
N SER A 172 3.03 -5.90 29.41
CA SER A 172 1.80 -5.15 29.19
C SER A 172 1.18 -4.58 30.48
N ASP A 173 1.51 -5.11 31.62
CA ASP A 173 1.19 -4.57 32.94
C ASP A 173 1.87 -3.22 33.21
N VAL A 174 3.07 -3.00 32.67
CA VAL A 174 3.85 -1.76 32.80
C VAL A 174 3.58 -0.80 31.63
N HIS A 175 3.60 -1.31 30.40
CA HIS A 175 3.56 -0.48 29.17
C HIS A 175 2.15 -0.36 28.57
N GLY A 176 1.19 -1.17 29.02
CA GLY A 176 -0.10 -1.31 28.38
C GLY A 176 -0.04 -2.03 27.04
N VAL A 177 -1.19 -2.14 26.40
CA VAL A 177 -1.31 -2.66 25.04
C VAL A 177 -1.99 -1.63 24.12
N ARG A 178 -1.54 -1.53 22.88
CA ARG A 178 -2.12 -0.56 21.91
C ARG A 178 -3.59 -0.82 21.61
N HIS A 179 -4.04 -2.07 21.71
CA HIS A 179 -5.40 -2.52 21.37
C HIS A 179 -6.08 -3.07 22.63
N SER A 180 -6.19 -2.23 23.66
CA SER A 180 -6.74 -2.57 24.97
C SER A 180 -8.22 -3.02 24.96
N GLN A 181 -8.94 -2.81 23.83
CA GLN A 181 -10.31 -3.31 23.67
C GLN A 181 -10.41 -4.85 23.58
N LEU A 182 -9.30 -5.52 23.31
CA LEU A 182 -9.21 -6.98 23.32
C LEU A 182 -8.25 -7.42 24.41
N PRO A 183 -8.67 -8.32 25.31
CA PRO A 183 -7.77 -8.88 26.32
C PRO A 183 -6.70 -9.74 25.65
N LEU A 184 -5.51 -9.75 26.24
CA LEU A 184 -4.46 -10.71 25.84
C LEU A 184 -4.93 -12.12 26.17
N ARG A 185 -4.85 -13.02 25.19
CA ARG A 185 -5.34 -14.41 25.33
C ARG A 185 -4.70 -15.19 26.47
N LEU A 186 -3.43 -14.92 26.76
CA LEU A 186 -2.67 -15.55 27.86
C LEU A 186 -2.49 -14.62 29.06
N GLY A 187 -3.13 -13.44 29.08
CA GLY A 187 -2.83 -12.40 30.07
C GLY A 187 -1.42 -11.84 29.95
N ALA A 188 -1.03 -10.95 30.85
CA ALA A 188 0.30 -10.33 30.87
C ALA A 188 1.40 -11.37 31.12
N GLU A 189 1.30 -12.10 32.24
CA GLU A 189 2.30 -13.11 32.63
C GLU A 189 2.54 -14.20 31.58
N GLY A 190 1.46 -14.73 30.99
CA GLY A 190 1.57 -15.75 29.93
C GLY A 190 2.19 -15.19 28.63
N THR A 191 1.93 -13.92 28.31
CA THR A 191 2.56 -13.24 27.20
C THR A 191 4.05 -13.05 27.44
N ASP A 192 4.43 -12.63 28.64
CA ASP A 192 5.82 -12.44 29.04
C ASP A 192 6.59 -13.77 28.99
N ALA A 193 6.00 -14.84 29.49
CA ALA A 193 6.61 -16.17 29.43
C ALA A 193 6.89 -16.65 27.99
N VAL A 194 5.99 -16.34 27.04
CA VAL A 194 6.22 -16.65 25.62
C VAL A 194 7.41 -15.86 25.08
N VAL A 195 7.50 -14.57 25.37
CA VAL A 195 8.60 -13.70 24.91
C VAL A 195 9.93 -14.15 25.53
N GLU A 196 9.94 -14.49 26.81
CA GLU A 196 11.12 -14.90 27.54
C GLU A 196 11.63 -16.30 27.15
N GLY A 197 10.70 -17.19 26.81
CA GLY A 197 11.03 -18.55 26.36
C GLY A 197 11.30 -18.69 24.86
N SER A 198 11.19 -17.61 24.08
CA SER A 198 11.28 -17.65 22.64
C SER A 198 12.51 -16.91 22.10
N ARG A 199 13.00 -17.36 20.93
CA ARG A 199 14.03 -16.64 20.17
C ARG A 199 13.35 -15.73 19.15
N ILE A 200 13.38 -14.43 19.40
CA ILE A 200 12.77 -13.43 18.51
C ILE A 200 13.75 -13.08 17.39
N ARG A 201 13.32 -13.19 16.13
CA ARG A 201 14.14 -12.94 14.93
C ARG A 201 13.42 -12.03 13.95
N CYS A 202 12.98 -10.87 14.43
CA CYS A 202 12.35 -9.88 13.60
C CYS A 202 13.40 -9.15 12.75
N THR A 203 13.16 -9.06 11.44
CA THR A 203 14.00 -8.34 10.47
C THR A 203 13.30 -7.11 9.89
N HIS A 204 12.04 -6.84 10.29
CA HIS A 204 11.24 -5.77 9.74
C HIS A 204 11.18 -4.57 10.70
N PHE A 205 11.62 -3.40 10.21
CA PHE A 205 11.70 -2.20 11.05
C PHE A 205 10.33 -1.74 11.56
N ASP A 206 9.30 -1.72 10.71
CA ASP A 206 7.97 -1.24 11.10
C ASP A 206 7.25 -2.17 12.11
N ALA A 207 7.72 -3.40 12.27
CA ALA A 207 7.33 -4.24 13.39
C ALA A 207 8.20 -3.98 14.63
N PHE A 208 9.53 -4.01 14.47
CA PHE A 208 10.50 -3.89 15.55
C PHE A 208 10.38 -2.57 16.31
N ARG A 209 10.10 -1.46 15.64
CA ARG A 209 9.95 -0.13 16.28
C ARG A 209 8.85 -0.08 17.34
N PHE A 210 7.92 -1.02 17.31
CA PHE A 210 6.81 -1.12 18.26
C PHE A 210 7.04 -2.09 19.41
N PHE A 211 8.17 -2.77 19.44
CA PHE A 211 8.53 -3.63 20.57
C PHE A 211 8.49 -2.86 21.89
N ALA A 212 8.04 -3.51 22.95
CA ALA A 212 8.28 -3.00 24.29
C ALA A 212 9.77 -2.77 24.51
N PRO A 213 10.17 -1.77 25.30
CA PRO A 213 11.57 -1.41 25.45
C PRO A 213 12.49 -2.60 25.77
N GLU A 214 12.10 -3.44 26.71
CA GLU A 214 12.88 -4.59 27.20
C GLU A 214 12.82 -5.80 26.23
N ALA A 215 11.87 -5.81 25.30
CA ALA A 215 11.80 -6.83 24.26
C ALA A 215 12.78 -6.55 23.10
N ARG A 216 13.26 -5.31 22.96
CA ARG A 216 14.19 -4.95 21.88
C ARG A 216 15.51 -5.69 21.97
N ASP A 217 16.05 -5.80 23.19
CA ASP A 217 17.31 -6.50 23.45
C ASP A 217 17.19 -8.02 23.33
N ARG A 218 15.94 -8.54 23.27
CA ARG A 218 15.65 -9.96 23.03
C ARG A 218 15.54 -10.31 21.55
N ASN A 219 15.55 -9.33 20.67
CA ASN A 219 15.53 -9.58 19.23
C ASN A 219 16.94 -9.91 18.74
N GLU A 220 17.15 -11.12 18.30
CA GLU A 220 18.43 -11.54 17.70
C GLU A 220 18.69 -10.89 16.33
N GLY A 221 17.63 -10.35 15.69
CA GLY A 221 17.72 -9.72 14.38
C GLY A 221 18.22 -10.67 13.31
N ASP A 222 19.07 -10.13 12.44
CA ASP A 222 19.76 -10.84 11.39
C ASP A 222 21.27 -10.85 11.68
N ASP A 223 21.82 -11.98 12.11
CA ASP A 223 23.20 -12.12 12.54
C ASP A 223 23.64 -11.04 13.55
N GLY A 224 22.75 -10.72 14.51
CA GLY A 224 22.98 -9.70 15.52
C GLY A 224 22.67 -8.26 15.08
N VAL A 225 22.26 -8.05 13.83
CA VAL A 225 21.89 -6.73 13.32
C VAL A 225 20.41 -6.47 13.59
N LEU A 226 20.12 -5.40 14.32
CA LEU A 226 18.74 -5.00 14.62
C LEU A 226 18.13 -4.17 13.49
N PRO A 227 16.82 -4.28 13.26
CA PRO A 227 16.13 -3.51 12.23
C PRO A 227 16.19 -2.01 12.51
N THR A 228 16.61 -1.23 11.51
CA THR A 228 16.58 0.23 11.53
C THR A 228 15.83 0.75 10.30
N ARG A 229 15.34 2.00 10.37
CA ARG A 229 14.68 2.62 9.22
C ARG A 229 15.63 2.74 8.01
N ALA A 230 16.89 3.04 8.25
CA ALA A 230 17.90 3.13 7.19
C ALA A 230 18.22 1.74 6.59
N GLY A 231 18.19 0.68 7.40
CA GLY A 231 18.50 -0.69 7.02
C GLY A 231 17.33 -1.49 6.44
N MET A 232 16.13 -0.90 6.22
CA MET A 232 14.97 -1.62 5.69
C MET A 232 15.29 -2.35 4.40
N ARG A 233 15.95 -1.67 3.45
CA ARG A 233 16.30 -2.23 2.13
C ARG A 233 17.30 -3.38 2.20
N GLU A 234 18.06 -3.47 3.27
CA GLU A 234 19.05 -4.53 3.51
C GLU A 234 18.49 -5.71 4.28
N MET A 235 17.45 -5.50 5.09
CA MET A 235 16.96 -6.49 6.05
C MET A 235 15.60 -7.11 5.70
N GLU A 236 14.73 -6.41 4.96
CA GLU A 236 13.43 -6.96 4.60
C GLU A 236 13.56 -8.16 3.67
N GLN A 237 12.72 -9.18 3.85
CA GLN A 237 12.79 -10.45 3.16
C GLN A 237 11.40 -11.10 3.01
N PRO A 238 11.18 -11.97 2.01
CA PRO A 238 9.85 -12.41 1.61
C PRO A 238 9.16 -13.38 2.59
N GLY A 239 9.88 -13.93 3.56
CA GLY A 239 9.31 -14.75 4.63
C GLY A 239 8.62 -13.94 5.74
N CYS A 240 8.68 -12.61 5.68
CA CYS A 240 8.04 -11.71 6.64
C CYS A 240 6.66 -11.27 6.16
N LEU A 241 5.62 -11.44 6.98
CA LEU A 241 4.27 -10.96 6.65
C LEU A 241 4.20 -9.43 6.47
N HIS A 242 5.02 -8.68 7.22
CA HIS A 242 5.09 -7.23 7.09
C HIS A 242 5.67 -6.76 5.74
N ALA A 243 6.58 -7.53 5.13
CA ALA A 243 7.03 -7.25 3.76
C ALA A 243 5.89 -7.34 2.74
N GLY A 244 4.92 -8.24 2.95
CA GLY A 244 3.68 -8.29 2.17
C GLY A 244 2.79 -7.05 2.37
N MET A 245 2.82 -6.45 3.56
CA MET A 245 2.12 -5.17 3.82
C MET A 245 2.78 -4.00 3.10
N ASP A 246 4.11 -3.94 3.03
CA ASP A 246 4.82 -2.89 2.28
C ASP A 246 4.51 -2.97 0.79
N LEU A 247 4.42 -4.17 0.23
CA LEU A 247 3.96 -4.39 -1.13
C LEU A 247 2.53 -3.86 -1.32
N TYR A 248 1.61 -4.22 -0.43
CA TYR A 248 0.21 -3.75 -0.49
C TYR A 248 0.12 -2.23 -0.40
N LEU A 249 0.80 -1.61 0.58
CA LEU A 249 0.82 -0.16 0.75
C LEU A 249 1.41 0.55 -0.47
N SER A 250 2.42 -0.03 -1.11
CA SER A 250 3.03 0.51 -2.32
C SER A 250 2.05 0.55 -3.48
N LEU A 251 1.22 -0.50 -3.64
CA LEU A 251 0.23 -0.59 -4.71
C LEU A 251 -0.92 0.40 -4.57
N ILE A 252 -1.26 0.82 -3.35
CA ILE A 252 -2.36 1.78 -3.12
C ILE A 252 -1.90 3.24 -3.15
N HIS A 253 -0.59 3.50 -3.26
CA HIS A 253 -0.03 4.85 -3.35
C HIS A 253 0.28 5.29 -4.80
N ILE A 254 0.10 4.42 -5.78
CA ILE A 254 0.40 4.68 -7.20
C ILE A 254 -0.81 5.30 -7.89
#